data_1d66c6a8b6830df5b58dabb95493f6dc
#
_entry.id   1d66c6a8b6830df5b58dabb95493f6dc
#
_cell.length_a   1.000
_cell.length_b   1.000
_cell.length_c   1.000
_cell.angle_alpha   90.00
_cell.angle_beta   90.00
_cell.angle_gamma   90.00
#
_symmetry.space_group_name_H-M   'P 1'
#
loop_
_entity.id
_entity.type
_entity.pdbx_description
1 polymer ?
#
loop_
_entity_poly.entity_id
_entity_poly.type
_entity_poly.pdbx_seq_one_letter_code
_entity_poly.pdbx_strand_id
1 'polypeptide(L)'
;METILTPEAEKFIEEWNSPTPYVIARTSGSTGTPKEIRLLKTDMRASAKATIKFFGLHSGSWLHLPLSPDYIAGKMQIVRTLESGASLTVEDATNRPLSDLSLNSGRRISLLPVVPSQVSGVLSLGFTDRIDSMIIGGAPLAPADEQRIIDSGIPSFATYGMTETCSHVALRRLGSECFSALPGFSFSTDPRGCLVISSDTMSFGRLVTNDIVELDSPQAFRWRGRFDNVINSGGLKISPEEIEKKIASLFPDGTSFYITSRRSDRWGEEAVLVTDLREPADNLLNMIESEVGHLRAPKALIFDPDIKRTSSKKIIRRKF
;
A
#
# COMPACT_ATOMS: atom_id res chain seq x y z
N MET A 1 15.34 -5.45 -27.72
CA MET A 1 14.66 -5.05 -26.46
C MET A 1 14.18 -3.63 -26.64
N GLU A 2 12.89 -3.42 -26.80
CA GLU A 2 12.36 -2.04 -26.92
C GLU A 2 12.11 -1.53 -25.49
N THR A 3 12.94 -0.61 -25.04
CA THR A 3 12.80 0.04 -23.74
C THR A 3 12.43 1.50 -24.01
N ILE A 4 11.26 1.92 -23.55
CA ILE A 4 10.79 3.31 -23.63
C ILE A 4 10.92 3.89 -22.23
N LEU A 5 11.70 4.96 -22.09
CA LEU A 5 11.99 5.59 -20.81
C LEU A 5 11.55 7.06 -20.81
N THR A 6 11.22 7.57 -19.64
CA THR A 6 11.09 9.00 -19.38
C THR A 6 12.45 9.55 -18.90
N PRO A 7 12.69 10.87 -18.98
CA PRO A 7 13.92 11.49 -18.49
C PRO A 7 14.24 11.17 -17.02
N GLU A 8 13.19 11.06 -16.16
CA GLU A 8 13.34 10.72 -14.75
C GLU A 8 13.79 9.27 -14.58
N ALA A 9 13.31 8.36 -15.42
CA ALA A 9 13.72 6.97 -15.42
C ALA A 9 15.18 6.83 -15.88
N GLU A 10 15.59 7.55 -16.91
CA GLU A 10 16.99 7.59 -17.39
C GLU A 10 17.91 8.11 -16.31
N LYS A 11 17.56 9.22 -15.66
CA LYS A 11 18.29 9.78 -14.53
C LYS A 11 18.48 8.80 -13.39
N PHE A 12 17.42 8.04 -13.05
CA PHE A 12 17.53 7.02 -12.01
C PHE A 12 18.42 5.86 -12.43
N ILE A 13 18.39 5.43 -13.70
CA ILE A 13 19.29 4.39 -14.23
C ILE A 13 20.76 4.84 -14.16
N GLU A 14 21.05 6.12 -14.46
CA GLU A 14 22.39 6.69 -14.29
C GLU A 14 22.82 6.66 -12.80
N GLU A 15 21.94 7.11 -11.88
CA GLU A 15 22.18 7.02 -10.43
C GLU A 15 22.44 5.57 -9.99
N TRP A 16 21.65 4.63 -10.51
CA TRP A 16 21.79 3.20 -10.22
C TRP A 16 23.13 2.63 -10.68
N ASN A 17 23.61 3.03 -11.85
CA ASN A 17 24.86 2.57 -12.42
C ASN A 17 26.09 3.31 -11.86
N SER A 18 25.91 4.37 -11.09
CA SER A 18 27.00 5.10 -10.45
C SER A 18 27.72 4.23 -9.41
N PRO A 19 29.00 4.53 -9.05
CA PRO A 19 29.74 3.77 -8.04
C PRO A 19 29.23 3.95 -6.63
N THR A 20 28.31 4.88 -6.38
CA THR A 20 27.71 5.11 -5.06
C THR A 20 26.97 3.86 -4.60
N PRO A 21 27.20 3.34 -3.36
CA PRO A 21 26.62 2.08 -2.90
C PRO A 21 25.15 2.21 -2.47
N TYR A 22 24.56 3.39 -2.50
CA TYR A 22 23.19 3.67 -2.10
C TYR A 22 22.50 4.60 -3.09
N VAL A 23 21.17 4.63 -3.04
CA VAL A 23 20.33 5.66 -3.65
C VAL A 23 19.56 6.41 -2.56
N ILE A 24 19.17 7.65 -2.86
CA ILE A 24 18.35 8.44 -1.95
C ILE A 24 16.89 8.22 -2.30
N ALA A 25 16.11 7.77 -1.31
CA ALA A 25 14.65 7.71 -1.38
C ALA A 25 14.04 8.77 -0.47
N ARG A 26 12.91 9.35 -0.89
CA ARG A 26 12.13 10.30 -0.09
C ARG A 26 10.89 9.62 0.45
N THR A 27 10.68 9.70 1.76
CA THR A 27 9.44 9.23 2.36
C THR A 27 8.40 10.35 2.34
N SER A 28 7.14 10.00 2.16
CA SER A 28 6.03 10.95 2.24
C SER A 28 5.74 11.47 3.66
N GLY A 29 6.55 11.10 4.65
CA GLY A 29 6.47 11.48 6.06
C GLY A 29 5.04 11.58 6.61
N SER A 30 4.68 10.81 7.63
CA SER A 30 3.40 10.96 8.35
C SER A 30 3.25 12.33 9.02
N THR A 31 4.34 13.06 9.17
CA THR A 31 4.43 14.39 9.80
C THR A 31 4.53 15.56 8.80
N GLY A 32 4.38 15.28 7.48
CA GLY A 32 4.33 16.32 6.45
C GLY A 32 5.67 16.72 5.82
N THR A 33 6.81 16.56 6.49
CA THR A 33 8.13 16.86 5.90
C THR A 33 8.75 15.58 5.35
N PRO A 34 9.07 15.51 4.03
CA PRO A 34 9.75 14.35 3.46
C PRO A 34 11.10 14.13 4.12
N LYS A 35 11.36 12.90 4.57
CA LYS A 35 12.67 12.49 5.06
C LYS A 35 13.43 11.79 3.96
N GLU A 36 14.70 12.13 3.80
CA GLU A 36 15.61 11.40 2.90
C GLU A 36 16.16 10.18 3.64
N ILE A 37 16.03 9.03 2.97
CA ILE A 37 16.55 7.74 3.46
C ILE A 37 17.54 7.23 2.44
N ARG A 38 18.71 6.79 2.90
CA ARG A 38 19.71 6.10 2.07
C ARG A 38 19.37 4.61 2.02
N LEU A 39 19.11 4.12 0.83
CA LEU A 39 18.84 2.70 0.58
C LEU A 39 20.04 2.08 -0.08
N LEU A 40 20.57 1.01 0.49
CA LEU A 40 21.70 0.29 -0.10
C LEU A 40 21.26 -0.38 -1.40
N LYS A 41 22.07 -0.26 -2.45
CA LYS A 41 21.81 -0.94 -3.73
C LYS A 41 21.79 -2.46 -3.57
N THR A 42 22.53 -3.01 -2.62
CA THR A 42 22.50 -4.44 -2.26
C THR A 42 21.12 -4.86 -1.76
N ASP A 43 20.50 -4.06 -0.87
CA ASP A 43 19.16 -4.32 -0.33
C ASP A 43 18.09 -4.18 -1.42
N MET A 44 18.20 -3.15 -2.26
CA MET A 44 17.29 -2.97 -3.38
C MET A 44 17.37 -4.15 -4.37
N ARG A 45 18.55 -4.70 -4.63
CA ARG A 45 18.72 -5.91 -5.42
C ARG A 45 18.11 -7.14 -4.76
N ALA A 46 18.31 -7.32 -3.46
CA ALA A 46 17.73 -8.44 -2.70
C ALA A 46 16.19 -8.38 -2.76
N SER A 47 15.60 -7.21 -2.51
CA SER A 47 14.16 -6.97 -2.64
C SER A 47 13.64 -7.22 -4.05
N ALA A 48 14.35 -6.76 -5.08
CA ALA A 48 13.98 -7.00 -6.47
C ALA A 48 13.99 -8.50 -6.81
N LYS A 49 15.05 -9.22 -6.40
CA LYS A 49 15.18 -10.68 -6.62
C LYS A 49 14.05 -11.47 -5.95
N ALA A 50 13.60 -11.06 -4.75
CA ALA A 50 12.47 -11.68 -4.08
C ALA A 50 11.18 -11.54 -4.92
N THR A 51 10.91 -10.36 -5.47
CA THR A 51 9.76 -10.10 -6.36
C THR A 51 9.89 -10.86 -7.68
N ILE A 52 11.08 -10.83 -8.30
CA ILE A 52 11.38 -11.55 -9.53
C ILE A 52 11.11 -13.05 -9.37
N LYS A 53 11.57 -13.64 -8.28
CA LYS A 53 11.34 -15.06 -7.97
C LYS A 53 9.86 -15.38 -7.77
N PHE A 54 9.12 -14.50 -7.08
CA PHE A 54 7.69 -14.71 -6.82
C PHE A 54 6.85 -14.68 -8.10
N PHE A 55 7.11 -13.72 -9.00
CA PHE A 55 6.36 -13.56 -10.24
C PHE A 55 6.96 -14.30 -11.46
N GLY A 56 8.10 -14.97 -11.28
CA GLY A 56 8.79 -15.66 -12.38
C GLY A 56 9.27 -14.73 -13.49
N LEU A 57 9.71 -13.50 -13.14
CA LEU A 57 10.15 -12.53 -14.14
C LEU A 57 11.49 -12.94 -14.74
N HIS A 58 11.65 -12.75 -16.05
CA HIS A 58 12.83 -13.12 -16.82
C HIS A 58 13.05 -12.21 -18.03
N SER A 59 14.06 -12.45 -18.84
CA SER A 59 14.42 -11.61 -20.00
C SER A 59 13.33 -11.53 -21.09
N GLY A 60 12.39 -12.47 -21.11
CA GLY A 60 11.21 -12.43 -21.99
C GLY A 60 10.02 -11.69 -21.42
N SER A 61 10.07 -11.28 -20.16
CA SER A 61 9.00 -10.51 -19.50
C SER A 61 8.96 -9.08 -19.99
N TRP A 62 7.78 -8.48 -19.93
CA TRP A 62 7.59 -7.06 -20.20
C TRP A 62 6.96 -6.40 -18.97
N LEU A 63 7.70 -5.47 -18.35
CA LEU A 63 7.27 -4.69 -17.21
C LEU A 63 6.80 -3.32 -17.68
N HIS A 64 5.74 -2.82 -17.08
CA HIS A 64 5.26 -1.48 -17.34
C HIS A 64 5.30 -0.66 -16.05
N LEU A 65 5.70 0.62 -16.13
CA LEU A 65 5.83 1.52 -15.01
C LEU A 65 5.00 2.79 -15.22
N PRO A 66 3.78 2.86 -14.64
CA PRO A 66 2.93 4.05 -14.65
C PRO A 66 3.07 4.88 -13.36
N LEU A 67 4.18 4.76 -12.65
CA LEU A 67 4.48 5.45 -11.39
C LEU A 67 5.76 6.27 -11.56
N SER A 68 5.81 7.44 -10.93
CA SER A 68 7.01 8.28 -10.99
C SER A 68 8.25 7.57 -10.40
N PRO A 69 9.39 7.57 -11.13
CA PRO A 69 10.67 7.10 -10.62
C PRO A 69 11.24 7.91 -9.45
N ASP A 70 10.67 9.05 -9.11
CA ASP A 70 11.07 9.82 -7.92
C ASP A 70 10.71 9.11 -6.62
N TYR A 71 9.71 8.22 -6.65
CA TYR A 71 9.29 7.45 -5.50
C TYR A 71 9.85 6.02 -5.54
N ILE A 72 9.96 5.41 -4.36
CA ILE A 72 10.56 4.08 -4.22
C ILE A 72 9.85 3.01 -5.05
N ALA A 73 8.54 3.09 -5.21
CA ALA A 73 7.78 2.12 -6.01
C ALA A 73 8.20 2.13 -7.49
N GLY A 74 8.38 3.32 -8.06
CA GLY A 74 8.90 3.50 -9.43
C GLY A 74 10.35 3.03 -9.56
N LYS A 75 11.24 3.49 -8.65
CA LYS A 75 12.64 3.04 -8.61
C LYS A 75 12.75 1.52 -8.59
N MET A 76 11.97 0.86 -7.74
CA MET A 76 12.03 -0.59 -7.60
C MET A 76 11.51 -1.36 -8.81
N GLN A 77 10.58 -0.81 -9.60
CA GLN A 77 10.18 -1.44 -10.86
C GLN A 77 11.33 -1.41 -11.88
N ILE A 78 12.07 -0.29 -11.94
CA ILE A 78 13.28 -0.19 -12.78
C ILE A 78 14.33 -1.20 -12.32
N VAL A 79 14.59 -1.30 -11.00
CA VAL A 79 15.57 -2.27 -10.47
C VAL A 79 15.15 -3.71 -10.80
N ARG A 80 13.86 -4.06 -10.66
CA ARG A 80 13.36 -5.40 -11.07
C ARG A 80 13.62 -5.67 -12.54
N THR A 81 13.41 -4.68 -13.40
CA THR A 81 13.68 -4.81 -14.84
C THR A 81 15.17 -5.08 -15.09
N LEU A 82 16.05 -4.27 -14.50
CA LEU A 82 17.50 -4.42 -14.68
C LEU A 82 18.01 -5.78 -14.16
N GLU A 83 17.53 -6.24 -13.00
CA GLU A 83 17.94 -7.50 -12.38
C GLU A 83 17.38 -8.75 -13.08
N SER A 84 16.22 -8.64 -13.76
CA SER A 84 15.59 -9.75 -14.50
C SER A 84 15.99 -9.78 -15.97
N GLY A 85 16.57 -8.70 -16.49
CA GLY A 85 16.83 -8.53 -17.93
C GLY A 85 15.56 -8.33 -18.77
N ALA A 86 14.42 -8.05 -18.14
CA ALA A 86 13.14 -7.82 -18.80
C ALA A 86 13.12 -6.56 -19.68
N SER A 87 12.10 -6.39 -20.49
CA SER A 87 11.80 -5.12 -21.18
C SER A 87 11.03 -4.19 -20.28
N LEU A 88 11.23 -2.87 -20.41
CA LEU A 88 10.55 -1.85 -19.62
C LEU A 88 9.92 -0.79 -20.52
N THR A 89 8.68 -0.43 -20.22
CA THR A 89 8.04 0.79 -20.70
C THR A 89 7.69 1.66 -19.51
N VAL A 90 8.11 2.91 -19.52
CA VAL A 90 7.78 3.92 -18.51
C VAL A 90 6.89 4.98 -19.14
N GLU A 91 5.86 5.37 -18.44
CA GLU A 91 4.98 6.49 -18.82
C GLU A 91 4.88 7.49 -17.69
N ASP A 92 4.44 8.71 -18.01
CA ASP A 92 4.16 9.72 -16.98
C ASP A 92 3.07 9.26 -16.03
N ALA A 93 3.26 9.54 -14.75
CA ALA A 93 2.32 9.12 -13.72
C ALA A 93 0.98 9.85 -13.85
N THR A 94 -0.06 9.14 -14.27
CA THR A 94 -1.43 9.63 -14.42
C THR A 94 -2.42 8.73 -13.70
N ASN A 95 -3.66 9.20 -13.52
CA ASN A 95 -4.75 8.34 -13.02
C ASN A 95 -5.35 7.43 -14.11
N ARG A 96 -4.87 7.53 -15.35
CA ARG A 96 -5.29 6.69 -16.49
C ARG A 96 -4.05 6.05 -17.12
N PRO A 97 -3.41 5.12 -16.42
CA PRO A 97 -2.23 4.45 -16.95
C PRO A 97 -2.58 3.64 -18.20
N LEU A 98 -1.60 3.46 -19.08
CA LEU A 98 -1.71 2.67 -20.31
C LEU A 98 -2.66 3.26 -21.39
N SER A 99 -3.19 4.48 -21.19
CA SER A 99 -4.16 5.07 -22.13
C SER A 99 -3.60 5.30 -23.54
N ASP A 100 -2.31 5.59 -23.62
CA ASP A 100 -1.62 5.87 -24.90
C ASP A 100 -0.88 4.64 -25.44
N LEU A 101 -0.99 3.49 -24.76
CA LEU A 101 -0.28 2.29 -25.16
C LEU A 101 -1.05 1.56 -26.24
N SER A 102 -0.53 1.62 -27.46
CA SER A 102 -0.98 0.75 -28.55
C SER A 102 -0.48 -0.67 -28.32
N LEU A 103 -1.29 -1.52 -27.67
CA LEU A 103 -1.00 -2.94 -27.48
C LEU A 103 -1.24 -3.77 -28.76
N ASN A 104 -1.03 -3.19 -29.94
CA ASN A 104 -1.20 -3.88 -31.22
C ASN A 104 -0.23 -5.06 -31.41
N SER A 105 0.76 -5.23 -30.52
CA SER A 105 1.80 -6.25 -30.63
C SER A 105 1.44 -7.62 -30.07
N GLY A 106 0.25 -7.81 -29.50
CA GLY A 106 -0.11 -9.06 -28.80
C GLY A 106 0.71 -9.33 -27.53
N ARG A 107 1.55 -8.39 -27.08
CA ARG A 107 2.39 -8.53 -25.88
C ARG A 107 1.53 -8.47 -24.62
N ARG A 108 2.01 -9.15 -23.57
CA ARG A 108 1.39 -9.18 -22.25
C ARG A 108 2.27 -8.42 -21.26
N ILE A 109 1.64 -7.68 -20.35
CA ILE A 109 2.33 -6.99 -19.25
C ILE A 109 2.52 -8.01 -18.12
N SER A 110 3.76 -8.43 -17.87
CA SER A 110 4.07 -9.44 -16.86
C SER A 110 3.86 -8.93 -15.44
N LEU A 111 4.17 -7.65 -15.17
CA LEU A 111 3.97 -7.01 -13.87
C LEU A 111 3.65 -5.53 -14.02
N LEU A 112 2.49 -5.13 -13.48
CA LEU A 112 2.00 -3.74 -13.45
C LEU A 112 1.87 -3.26 -12.00
N PRO A 113 2.74 -2.34 -11.52
CA PRO A 113 2.56 -1.68 -10.23
C PRO A 113 1.62 -0.49 -10.37
N VAL A 114 0.62 -0.38 -9.50
CA VAL A 114 -0.32 0.75 -9.46
C VAL A 114 -0.58 1.24 -8.04
N VAL A 115 -1.12 2.44 -7.93
CA VAL A 115 -1.72 2.98 -6.70
C VAL A 115 -3.24 2.93 -6.80
N PRO A 116 -3.99 2.94 -5.67
CA PRO A 116 -5.45 2.83 -5.70
C PRO A 116 -6.15 3.82 -6.64
N SER A 117 -5.64 5.06 -6.77
CA SER A 117 -6.23 6.08 -7.66
C SER A 117 -6.14 5.73 -9.16
N GLN A 118 -5.28 4.79 -9.54
CA GLN A 118 -5.12 4.33 -10.93
C GLN A 118 -6.02 3.14 -11.28
N VAL A 119 -6.62 2.48 -10.28
CA VAL A 119 -7.41 1.25 -10.48
C VAL A 119 -8.54 1.45 -11.50
N SER A 120 -9.34 2.49 -11.34
CA SER A 120 -10.43 2.77 -12.29
C SER A 120 -9.94 3.00 -13.72
N GLY A 121 -8.78 3.66 -13.88
CA GLY A 121 -8.12 3.84 -15.17
C GLY A 121 -7.74 2.50 -15.81
N VAL A 122 -7.09 1.61 -15.05
CA VAL A 122 -6.72 0.26 -15.53
C VAL A 122 -7.95 -0.55 -15.91
N LEU A 123 -8.98 -0.58 -15.06
CA LEU A 123 -10.19 -1.36 -15.31
C LEU A 123 -11.03 -0.86 -16.49
N SER A 124 -10.83 0.39 -16.93
CA SER A 124 -11.48 0.93 -18.13
C SER A 124 -10.82 0.52 -19.44
N LEU A 125 -9.66 -0.17 -19.39
CA LEU A 125 -8.93 -0.59 -20.58
C LEU A 125 -9.64 -1.78 -21.25
N GLY A 126 -9.64 -1.80 -22.59
CA GLY A 126 -10.20 -2.91 -23.38
C GLY A 126 -9.30 -4.14 -23.48
N PHE A 127 -8.21 -4.24 -22.69
CA PHE A 127 -7.20 -5.30 -22.76
C PHE A 127 -6.69 -5.75 -21.39
N THR A 128 -7.53 -5.69 -20.37
CA THR A 128 -7.20 -6.18 -19.00
C THR A 128 -6.75 -7.62 -18.96
N ASP A 129 -7.22 -8.43 -19.91
CA ASP A 129 -6.81 -9.83 -20.15
C ASP A 129 -5.33 -10.00 -20.50
N ARG A 130 -4.64 -8.92 -20.88
CA ARG A 130 -3.20 -8.91 -21.20
C ARG A 130 -2.31 -8.52 -20.03
N ILE A 131 -2.84 -8.37 -18.84
CA ILE A 131 -2.08 -8.10 -17.61
C ILE A 131 -1.93 -9.41 -16.85
N ASP A 132 -0.71 -9.94 -16.78
CA ASP A 132 -0.44 -11.21 -16.09
C ASP A 132 -0.49 -11.06 -14.57
N SER A 133 0.00 -9.93 -14.05
CA SER A 133 -0.06 -9.64 -12.62
C SER A 133 -0.07 -8.14 -12.35
N MET A 134 -0.86 -7.74 -11.35
CA MET A 134 -0.92 -6.36 -10.86
C MET A 134 -0.59 -6.31 -9.36
N ILE A 135 0.27 -5.37 -8.96
CA ILE A 135 0.56 -5.10 -7.55
C ILE A 135 0.07 -3.71 -7.17
N ILE A 136 -0.67 -3.61 -6.07
CA ILE A 136 -1.31 -2.39 -5.61
C ILE A 136 -0.70 -1.99 -4.27
N GLY A 137 -0.20 -0.75 -4.19
CA GLY A 137 0.46 -0.25 -2.99
C GLY A 137 0.28 1.25 -2.79
N GLY A 138 0.99 1.79 -1.79
CA GLY A 138 1.02 3.23 -1.50
C GLY A 138 -0.09 3.71 -0.56
N ALA A 139 -1.31 3.17 -0.65
CA ALA A 139 -2.43 3.49 0.23
C ALA A 139 -3.36 2.28 0.39
N PRO A 140 -4.27 2.26 1.38
CA PRO A 140 -5.31 1.25 1.47
C PRO A 140 -6.19 1.25 0.22
N LEU A 141 -6.57 0.05 -0.23
CA LEU A 141 -7.52 -0.15 -1.33
C LEU A 141 -8.94 -0.18 -0.76
N ALA A 142 -9.86 0.57 -1.36
CA ALA A 142 -11.25 0.54 -0.98
C ALA A 142 -11.87 -0.86 -1.28
N PRO A 143 -12.76 -1.39 -0.42
CA PRO A 143 -13.39 -2.70 -0.65
C PRO A 143 -14.11 -2.79 -2.00
N ALA A 144 -14.79 -1.75 -2.43
CA ALA A 144 -15.46 -1.69 -3.72
C ALA A 144 -14.47 -1.81 -4.89
N ASP A 145 -13.31 -1.12 -4.82
CA ASP A 145 -12.27 -1.23 -5.83
C ASP A 145 -11.61 -2.62 -5.81
N GLU A 146 -11.39 -3.20 -4.62
CA GLU A 146 -10.89 -4.56 -4.49
C GLU A 146 -11.83 -5.55 -5.19
N GLN A 147 -13.14 -5.45 -4.98
CA GLN A 147 -14.13 -6.31 -5.64
C GLN A 147 -14.12 -6.13 -7.17
N ARG A 148 -14.09 -4.88 -7.65
CA ARG A 148 -14.02 -4.60 -9.10
C ARG A 148 -12.79 -5.21 -9.77
N ILE A 149 -11.63 -5.20 -9.07
CA ILE A 149 -10.41 -5.83 -9.59
C ILE A 149 -10.59 -7.36 -9.62
N ILE A 150 -11.15 -7.96 -8.57
CA ILE A 150 -11.42 -9.40 -8.53
C ILE A 150 -12.33 -9.80 -9.70
N ASP A 151 -13.40 -9.05 -9.93
CA ASP A 151 -14.37 -9.30 -11.01
C ASP A 151 -13.75 -9.14 -12.42
N SER A 152 -12.72 -8.31 -12.55
CA SER A 152 -11.97 -8.14 -13.81
C SER A 152 -11.11 -9.35 -14.19
N GLY A 153 -10.86 -10.26 -13.25
CA GLY A 153 -10.03 -11.44 -13.45
C GLY A 153 -8.52 -11.19 -13.49
N ILE A 154 -8.04 -9.95 -13.34
CA ILE A 154 -6.60 -9.66 -13.29
C ILE A 154 -6.00 -10.27 -12.01
N PRO A 155 -4.99 -11.17 -12.09
CA PRO A 155 -4.29 -11.66 -10.92
C PRO A 155 -3.63 -10.50 -10.15
N SER A 156 -4.18 -10.12 -9.00
CA SER A 156 -3.81 -8.87 -8.32
C SER A 156 -3.47 -9.08 -6.86
N PHE A 157 -2.52 -8.30 -6.38
CA PHE A 157 -1.97 -8.41 -5.03
C PHE A 157 -1.84 -7.04 -4.37
N ALA A 158 -2.32 -6.92 -3.13
CA ALA A 158 -1.98 -5.81 -2.26
C ALA A 158 -0.57 -6.02 -1.69
N THR A 159 0.22 -4.95 -1.64
CA THR A 159 1.60 -5.00 -1.15
C THR A 159 1.70 -4.55 0.30
N TYR A 160 2.54 -5.22 1.09
CA TYR A 160 2.95 -4.77 2.41
C TYR A 160 4.46 -4.54 2.45
N GLY A 161 4.85 -3.34 2.83
CA GLY A 161 6.25 -2.91 2.94
C GLY A 161 6.35 -1.41 3.22
N MET A 162 7.57 -0.95 3.38
CA MET A 162 7.89 0.44 3.69
C MET A 162 9.19 0.84 2.99
N THR A 163 9.57 2.10 3.09
CA THR A 163 10.80 2.59 2.44
C THR A 163 12.04 1.88 3.02
N GLU A 164 12.02 1.61 4.33
CA GLU A 164 13.11 0.93 5.06
C GLU A 164 13.32 -0.51 4.58
N THR A 165 12.30 -1.14 4.01
CA THR A 165 12.40 -2.47 3.38
C THR A 165 12.64 -2.40 1.87
N CYS A 166 13.00 -1.22 1.33
CA CYS A 166 13.13 -0.89 -0.08
C CYS A 166 11.83 -1.02 -0.88
N SER A 167 11.02 -2.03 -0.61
CA SER A 167 9.75 -2.31 -1.26
C SER A 167 8.91 -3.23 -0.38
N HIS A 168 7.96 -3.94 -1.00
CA HIS A 168 7.15 -4.91 -0.32
C HIS A 168 7.95 -6.16 0.10
N VAL A 169 7.63 -6.66 1.28
CA VAL A 169 8.18 -7.88 1.87
C VAL A 169 7.13 -9.00 1.93
N ALA A 170 5.88 -8.62 1.76
CA ALA A 170 4.75 -9.55 1.70
C ALA A 170 3.72 -9.09 0.66
N LEU A 171 2.97 -10.05 0.16
CA LEU A 171 1.89 -9.87 -0.80
C LEU A 171 0.62 -10.56 -0.29
N ARG A 172 -0.51 -9.89 -0.45
CA ARG A 172 -1.84 -10.43 -0.18
C ARG A 172 -2.59 -10.53 -1.51
N ARG A 173 -2.95 -11.73 -1.94
CA ARG A 173 -3.83 -11.88 -3.08
C ARG A 173 -5.17 -11.22 -2.76
N LEU A 174 -5.72 -10.42 -3.68
CA LEU A 174 -7.02 -9.80 -3.48
C LEU A 174 -8.10 -10.87 -3.28
N GLY A 175 -9.05 -10.60 -2.38
CA GLY A 175 -10.02 -11.58 -1.89
C GLY A 175 -9.55 -12.44 -0.71
N SER A 176 -8.25 -12.37 -0.34
CA SER A 176 -7.72 -12.98 0.89
C SER A 176 -7.50 -11.91 1.96
N GLU A 177 -7.39 -12.31 3.22
CA GLU A 177 -6.97 -11.42 4.31
C GLU A 177 -5.49 -11.55 4.68
N CYS A 178 -4.85 -12.63 4.22
CA CYS A 178 -3.52 -13.01 4.65
C CYS A 178 -2.43 -12.46 3.72
N PHE A 179 -1.43 -11.82 4.31
CA PHE A 179 -0.19 -11.44 3.64
C PHE A 179 0.82 -12.58 3.74
N SER A 180 1.34 -13.03 2.62
CA SER A 180 2.38 -14.07 2.54
C SER A 180 3.73 -13.43 2.27
N ALA A 181 4.76 -13.92 2.98
CA ALA A 181 6.14 -13.46 2.82
C ALA A 181 6.67 -13.69 1.40
N LEU A 182 7.41 -12.73 0.89
CA LEU A 182 8.28 -12.97 -0.25
C LEU A 182 9.50 -13.83 0.16
N PRO A 183 10.14 -14.53 -0.78
CA PRO A 183 11.34 -15.29 -0.50
C PRO A 183 12.42 -14.46 0.20
N GLY A 184 12.99 -15.00 1.28
CA GLY A 184 14.04 -14.34 2.07
C GLY A 184 13.51 -13.49 3.23
N PHE A 185 12.18 -13.49 3.47
CA PHE A 185 11.57 -12.80 4.61
C PHE A 185 10.84 -13.76 5.54
N SER A 186 10.82 -13.41 6.81
CA SER A 186 10.02 -14.09 7.83
C SER A 186 9.49 -13.10 8.86
N PHE A 187 8.45 -13.50 9.59
CA PHE A 187 7.69 -12.65 10.49
C PHE A 187 7.61 -13.22 11.89
N SER A 188 7.64 -12.34 12.86
CA SER A 188 7.31 -12.59 14.25
C SER A 188 6.61 -11.37 14.82
N THR A 189 6.23 -11.39 16.09
CA THR A 189 5.67 -10.22 16.77
C THR A 189 6.54 -9.81 17.96
N ASP A 190 6.52 -8.52 18.29
CA ASP A 190 7.06 -7.99 19.54
C ASP A 190 6.02 -8.14 20.69
N PRO A 191 6.39 -7.80 21.95
CA PRO A 191 5.44 -7.89 23.09
C PRO A 191 4.19 -7.00 22.95
N ARG A 192 4.17 -6.02 22.03
CA ARG A 192 3.01 -5.17 21.73
C ARG A 192 2.05 -5.81 20.72
N GLY A 193 2.43 -6.96 20.11
CA GLY A 193 1.74 -7.56 18.97
C GLY A 193 2.08 -6.90 17.65
N CYS A 194 3.14 -6.08 17.60
CA CYS A 194 3.57 -5.44 16.37
C CYS A 194 4.46 -6.35 15.54
N LEU A 195 4.30 -6.28 14.22
CA LEU A 195 5.06 -7.08 13.27
C LEU A 195 6.56 -6.80 13.36
N VAL A 196 7.32 -7.86 13.43
CA VAL A 196 8.78 -7.88 13.29
C VAL A 196 9.11 -8.59 11.98
N ILE A 197 9.80 -7.90 11.10
CA ILE A 197 10.26 -8.41 9.82
C ILE A 197 11.70 -8.84 9.98
N SER A 198 12.03 -10.08 9.61
CA SER A 198 13.39 -10.60 9.60
C SER A 198 13.79 -11.00 8.17
N SER A 199 15.06 -10.79 7.84
CA SER A 199 15.62 -11.19 6.56
C SER A 199 17.13 -11.43 6.67
N ASP A 200 17.60 -12.52 6.08
CA ASP A 200 19.02 -12.84 5.99
C ASP A 200 19.70 -12.17 4.78
N THR A 201 18.93 -11.56 3.90
CA THR A 201 19.41 -10.95 2.65
C THR A 201 19.39 -9.42 2.67
N MET A 202 18.76 -8.81 3.67
CA MET A 202 18.67 -7.36 3.83
C MET A 202 19.58 -6.88 4.96
N SER A 203 20.19 -5.73 4.78
CA SER A 203 21.14 -5.17 5.76
C SER A 203 20.52 -4.87 7.13
N PHE A 204 19.22 -4.63 7.22
CA PHE A 204 18.54 -4.40 8.49
C PHE A 204 18.45 -5.66 9.36
N GLY A 205 18.60 -6.88 8.79
CA GLY A 205 18.49 -8.16 9.47
C GLY A 205 17.14 -8.36 10.18
N ARG A 206 16.81 -7.45 11.10
CA ARG A 206 15.57 -7.43 11.88
C ARG A 206 15.02 -6.01 12.00
N LEU A 207 13.73 -5.83 11.64
CA LEU A 207 13.03 -4.55 11.68
C LEU A 207 11.73 -4.67 12.48
N VAL A 208 11.56 -3.85 13.51
CA VAL A 208 10.35 -3.79 14.32
C VAL A 208 9.45 -2.67 13.78
N THR A 209 8.19 -2.99 13.51
CA THR A 209 7.22 -2.04 13.01
C THR A 209 6.29 -1.54 14.11
N ASN A 210 5.38 -0.63 13.76
CA ASN A 210 4.23 -0.24 14.58
C ASN A 210 2.90 -0.79 13.98
N ASP A 211 2.97 -1.83 13.18
CA ASP A 211 1.80 -2.47 12.58
C ASP A 211 1.39 -3.69 13.41
N ILE A 212 0.21 -3.64 14.02
CA ILE A 212 -0.37 -4.75 14.78
C ILE A 212 -0.82 -5.82 13.80
N VAL A 213 -0.44 -7.06 14.08
CA VAL A 213 -0.77 -8.20 13.22
C VAL A 213 -1.21 -9.42 14.04
N GLU A 214 -1.92 -10.29 13.36
CA GLU A 214 -2.16 -11.67 13.79
C GLU A 214 -1.33 -12.60 12.89
N LEU A 215 -0.39 -13.33 13.50
CA LEU A 215 0.45 -14.27 12.76
C LEU A 215 -0.31 -15.57 12.50
N ASP A 216 -0.37 -16.00 11.25
CA ASP A 216 -0.83 -17.34 10.89
C ASP A 216 0.36 -18.33 10.89
N SER A 217 1.55 -17.85 10.54
CA SER A 217 2.82 -18.58 10.55
C SER A 217 4.00 -17.61 10.48
N PRO A 218 5.27 -18.07 10.57
CA PRO A 218 6.43 -17.22 10.31
C PRO A 218 6.49 -16.65 8.87
N GLN A 219 5.68 -17.13 7.95
CA GLN A 219 5.60 -16.67 6.56
C GLN A 219 4.29 -15.98 6.22
N ALA A 220 3.36 -15.81 7.21
CA ALA A 220 2.04 -15.28 6.90
C ALA A 220 1.43 -14.53 8.08
N PHE A 221 0.77 -13.40 7.80
CA PHE A 221 0.08 -12.61 8.82
C PHE A 221 -1.15 -11.91 8.26
N ARG A 222 -2.08 -11.55 9.16
CA ARG A 222 -3.19 -10.61 8.91
C ARG A 222 -2.89 -9.29 9.57
N TRP A 223 -2.96 -8.22 8.80
CA TRP A 223 -2.78 -6.87 9.32
C TRP A 223 -4.04 -6.41 10.05
N ARG A 224 -3.88 -5.85 11.28
CA ARG A 224 -4.98 -5.44 12.16
C ARG A 224 -5.06 -3.95 12.40
N GLY A 225 -4.01 -3.20 12.09
CA GLY A 225 -3.97 -1.74 12.25
C GLY A 225 -2.63 -1.23 12.73
N ARG A 226 -2.60 0.04 13.13
CA ARG A 226 -1.41 0.71 13.63
C ARG A 226 -1.45 0.86 15.15
N PHE A 227 -0.35 0.48 15.83
CA PHE A 227 -0.23 0.64 17.27
C PHE A 227 -0.41 2.11 17.71
N ASP A 228 0.13 3.05 16.91
CA ASP A 228 0.02 4.49 17.16
C ASP A 228 -1.42 5.02 17.12
N ASN A 229 -2.32 4.32 16.42
CA ASN A 229 -3.71 4.71 16.25
C ASN A 229 -4.65 4.06 17.26
N VAL A 230 -4.19 3.05 18.02
CA VAL A 230 -5.02 2.37 19.02
C VAL A 230 -5.59 3.37 20.02
N ILE A 231 -6.91 3.31 20.20
CA ILE A 231 -7.65 4.12 21.16
C ILE A 231 -7.83 3.32 22.43
N ASN A 232 -7.45 3.88 23.59
CA ASN A 232 -7.64 3.23 24.88
C ASN A 232 -8.86 3.83 25.60
N SER A 233 -10.02 3.22 25.37
CA SER A 233 -11.30 3.69 25.92
C SER A 233 -11.65 2.87 27.16
N GLY A 234 -11.42 3.40 28.36
CA GLY A 234 -11.74 2.73 29.62
C GLY A 234 -11.07 1.36 29.77
N GLY A 235 -9.84 1.20 29.27
CA GLY A 235 -9.09 -0.06 29.26
C GLY A 235 -9.37 -0.97 28.05
N LEU A 236 -10.38 -0.67 27.25
CA LEU A 236 -10.63 -1.37 25.98
C LEU A 236 -9.73 -0.79 24.90
N LYS A 237 -8.91 -1.63 24.27
CA LYS A 237 -8.13 -1.27 23.10
C LYS A 237 -8.99 -1.37 21.84
N ILE A 238 -9.20 -0.25 21.15
CA ILE A 238 -9.98 -0.15 19.92
C ILE A 238 -9.03 0.12 18.77
N SER A 239 -9.04 -0.73 17.74
CA SER A 239 -8.32 -0.51 16.47
C SER A 239 -9.21 0.30 15.52
N PRO A 240 -8.87 1.54 15.19
CA PRO A 240 -9.61 2.35 14.23
C PRO A 240 -9.77 1.69 12.88
N GLU A 241 -8.70 1.09 12.38
CA GLU A 241 -8.66 0.51 11.04
C GLU A 241 -9.57 -0.71 10.90
N GLU A 242 -9.74 -1.49 11.97
CA GLU A 242 -10.70 -2.61 11.98
C GLU A 242 -12.15 -2.12 11.91
N ILE A 243 -12.45 -1.02 12.60
CA ILE A 243 -13.79 -0.39 12.52
C ILE A 243 -14.01 0.15 11.12
N GLU A 244 -13.07 0.93 10.60
CA GLU A 244 -13.16 1.54 9.27
C GLU A 244 -13.39 0.50 8.17
N LYS A 245 -12.69 -0.64 8.24
CA LYS A 245 -12.89 -1.74 7.30
C LYS A 245 -14.33 -2.27 7.34
N LYS A 246 -14.91 -2.41 8.54
CA LYS A 246 -16.28 -2.95 8.70
C LYS A 246 -17.36 -1.99 8.23
N ILE A 247 -17.16 -0.70 8.46
CA ILE A 247 -18.19 0.32 8.17
C ILE A 247 -18.05 0.95 6.77
N ALA A 248 -17.02 0.58 6.01
CA ALA A 248 -16.75 1.20 4.71
C ALA A 248 -17.95 1.17 3.76
N SER A 249 -18.75 0.09 3.77
CA SER A 249 -19.96 -0.05 2.95
C SER A 249 -21.12 0.85 3.36
N LEU A 250 -21.07 1.48 4.52
CA LEU A 250 -22.07 2.42 4.99
C LEU A 250 -21.92 3.83 4.38
N PHE A 251 -20.81 4.07 3.67
CA PHE A 251 -20.49 5.36 3.08
C PHE A 251 -20.62 5.32 1.55
N PRO A 252 -21.11 6.40 0.92
CA PRO A 252 -21.07 6.55 -0.52
C PRO A 252 -19.64 6.49 -1.06
N ASP A 253 -19.48 6.00 -2.29
CA ASP A 253 -18.19 5.99 -2.98
C ASP A 253 -17.58 7.39 -3.04
N GLY A 254 -16.28 7.47 -2.74
CA GLY A 254 -15.54 8.73 -2.73
C GLY A 254 -15.58 9.50 -1.41
N THR A 255 -16.40 9.09 -0.43
CA THR A 255 -16.42 9.68 0.91
C THR A 255 -15.10 9.39 1.63
N SER A 256 -14.51 10.44 2.23
CA SER A 256 -13.39 10.29 3.13
C SER A 256 -13.86 10.20 4.58
N PHE A 257 -13.39 9.21 5.29
CA PHE A 257 -13.66 9.09 6.72
C PHE A 257 -12.52 8.38 7.44
N TYR A 258 -12.44 8.58 8.74
CA TYR A 258 -11.54 7.84 9.62
C TYR A 258 -12.04 7.86 11.06
N ILE A 259 -11.64 6.85 11.83
CA ILE A 259 -11.86 6.79 13.28
C ILE A 259 -10.62 7.33 13.98
N THR A 260 -10.84 8.14 15.00
CA THR A 260 -9.79 8.68 15.86
C THR A 260 -10.29 8.80 17.29
N SER A 261 -9.44 9.31 18.20
CA SER A 261 -9.82 9.55 19.58
C SER A 261 -10.08 11.03 19.87
N ARG A 262 -10.98 11.28 20.81
CA ARG A 262 -11.03 12.52 21.58
C ARG A 262 -10.93 12.22 23.06
N ARG A 263 -10.52 13.23 23.83
CA ARG A 263 -10.47 13.14 25.29
C ARG A 263 -11.86 12.90 25.88
N SER A 264 -11.95 12.01 26.85
CA SER A 264 -13.18 11.70 27.60
C SER A 264 -12.87 11.65 29.08
N ASP A 265 -13.58 12.43 29.89
CA ASP A 265 -13.40 12.47 31.36
C ASP A 265 -13.78 11.12 32.00
N ARG A 266 -14.67 10.36 31.35
CA ARG A 266 -15.13 9.06 31.84
C ARG A 266 -14.22 7.91 31.45
N TRP A 267 -13.68 7.93 30.21
CA TRP A 267 -13.00 6.78 29.61
C TRP A 267 -11.52 7.03 29.27
N GLY A 268 -11.00 8.24 29.57
CA GLY A 268 -9.68 8.72 29.13
C GLY A 268 -9.69 9.12 27.66
N GLU A 269 -9.93 8.16 26.76
CA GLU A 269 -10.19 8.40 25.34
C GLU A 269 -11.51 7.73 24.93
N GLU A 270 -12.19 8.32 23.95
CA GLU A 270 -13.33 7.69 23.27
C GLU A 270 -13.19 7.79 21.75
N ALA A 271 -13.70 6.80 21.05
CA ALA A 271 -13.66 6.78 19.58
C ALA A 271 -14.64 7.81 19.01
N VAL A 272 -14.21 8.54 17.99
CA VAL A 272 -15.05 9.46 17.19
C VAL A 272 -14.85 9.18 15.71
N LEU A 273 -15.90 9.34 14.93
CA LEU A 273 -15.89 9.26 13.48
C LEU A 273 -15.68 10.66 12.89
N VAL A 274 -14.68 10.81 12.03
CA VAL A 274 -14.47 12.04 11.25
C VAL A 274 -14.80 11.74 9.79
N THR A 275 -15.57 12.60 9.14
CA THR A 275 -15.97 12.41 7.73
C THR A 275 -16.17 13.73 7.00
N ASP A 276 -15.93 13.73 5.68
CA ASP A 276 -16.26 14.84 4.78
C ASP A 276 -17.72 14.78 4.24
N LEU A 277 -18.49 13.78 4.66
CA LEU A 277 -19.89 13.64 4.31
C LEU A 277 -20.75 14.72 5.00
N ARG A 278 -21.31 15.64 4.22
CA ARG A 278 -22.06 16.79 4.74
C ARG A 278 -23.39 16.39 5.39
N GLU A 279 -24.08 15.45 4.79
CA GLU A 279 -25.41 15.00 5.19
C GLU A 279 -25.40 13.50 5.44
N PRO A 280 -24.80 13.04 6.56
CA PRO A 280 -24.86 11.65 6.95
C PRO A 280 -26.31 11.28 7.31
N ALA A 281 -26.69 10.02 7.15
CA ALA A 281 -27.98 9.53 7.62
C ALA A 281 -28.13 9.78 9.14
N ASP A 282 -29.29 10.22 9.59
CA ASP A 282 -29.57 10.54 11.02
C ASP A 282 -29.24 9.38 11.97
N ASN A 283 -29.32 8.15 11.48
CA ASN A 283 -29.04 6.93 12.25
C ASN A 283 -27.65 6.32 11.96
N LEU A 284 -26.74 7.03 11.29
CA LEU A 284 -25.44 6.49 10.88
C LEU A 284 -24.66 5.89 12.07
N LEU A 285 -24.61 6.58 13.21
CA LEU A 285 -23.91 6.05 14.40
C LEU A 285 -24.57 4.76 14.92
N ASN A 286 -25.88 4.62 14.86
CA ASN A 286 -26.60 3.42 15.24
C ASN A 286 -26.30 2.26 14.27
N MET A 287 -26.22 2.55 12.97
CA MET A 287 -25.82 1.56 11.96
C MET A 287 -24.39 1.07 12.24
N ILE A 288 -23.47 1.99 12.52
CA ILE A 288 -22.08 1.65 12.88
C ILE A 288 -22.05 0.80 14.17
N GLU A 289 -22.83 1.17 15.18
CA GLU A 289 -22.90 0.41 16.43
C GLU A 289 -23.40 -1.02 16.20
N SER A 290 -24.34 -1.22 15.30
CA SER A 290 -24.82 -2.55 14.91
C SER A 290 -23.73 -3.41 14.27
N GLU A 291 -22.82 -2.80 13.50
CA GLU A 291 -21.72 -3.50 12.82
C GLU A 291 -20.54 -3.84 13.75
N VAL A 292 -20.22 -2.97 14.70
CA VAL A 292 -18.97 -3.09 15.49
C VAL A 292 -19.21 -3.34 16.98
N GLY A 293 -20.46 -3.22 17.43
CA GLY A 293 -20.88 -3.38 18.82
C GLY A 293 -20.70 -2.10 19.64
N HIS A 294 -21.57 -1.93 20.64
CA HIS A 294 -21.70 -0.71 21.45
C HIS A 294 -20.38 -0.18 22.04
N LEU A 295 -19.51 -1.08 22.53
CA LEU A 295 -18.28 -0.69 23.21
C LEU A 295 -17.22 -0.15 22.26
N ARG A 296 -17.24 -0.56 20.99
CA ARG A 296 -16.26 -0.18 19.96
C ARG A 296 -16.75 0.95 19.06
N ALA A 297 -18.06 1.19 19.04
CA ALA A 297 -18.67 2.19 18.19
C ALA A 297 -18.20 3.62 18.55
N PRO A 298 -17.97 4.49 17.57
CA PRO A 298 -17.69 5.90 17.80
C PRO A 298 -18.86 6.57 18.52
N LYS A 299 -18.53 7.44 19.50
CA LYS A 299 -19.52 8.12 20.35
C LYS A 299 -19.98 9.45 19.76
N ALA A 300 -19.31 9.95 18.75
CA ALA A 300 -19.67 11.17 18.05
C ALA A 300 -19.22 11.13 16.59
N LEU A 301 -19.86 11.96 15.78
CA LEU A 301 -19.50 12.26 14.42
C LEU A 301 -18.97 13.69 14.35
N ILE A 302 -17.85 13.88 13.67
CA ILE A 302 -17.22 15.17 13.41
C ILE A 302 -17.19 15.37 11.90
N PHE A 303 -17.82 16.44 11.43
CA PHE A 303 -17.72 16.85 10.04
C PHE A 303 -16.42 17.62 9.81
N ASP A 304 -15.60 17.16 8.86
CA ASP A 304 -14.38 17.83 8.40
C ASP A 304 -14.32 17.83 6.88
N PRO A 305 -14.67 18.96 6.23
CA PRO A 305 -14.70 19.05 4.77
C PRO A 305 -13.31 19.02 4.13
N ASP A 306 -12.26 19.12 4.94
CA ASP A 306 -10.87 19.25 4.47
C ASP A 306 -9.96 18.22 5.16
N ILE A 307 -10.37 16.94 5.09
CA ILE A 307 -9.56 15.84 5.61
C ILE A 307 -8.19 15.83 4.93
N LYS A 308 -7.15 16.13 5.69
CA LYS A 308 -5.78 16.23 5.17
C LYS A 308 -5.23 14.87 4.76
N ARG A 309 -4.44 14.88 3.68
CA ARG A 309 -3.75 13.70 3.17
C ARG A 309 -2.27 13.97 2.94
N THR A 310 -1.47 12.95 3.06
CA THR A 310 -0.04 12.99 2.66
C THR A 310 0.08 13.09 1.15
N SER A 311 1.30 13.37 0.64
CA SER A 311 1.59 13.32 -0.81
C SER A 311 1.27 11.96 -1.44
N SER A 312 1.34 10.88 -0.66
CA SER A 312 0.94 9.52 -1.05
C SER A 312 -0.56 9.22 -0.86
N LYS A 313 -1.40 10.26 -0.69
CA LYS A 313 -2.87 10.16 -0.52
C LYS A 313 -3.35 9.48 0.76
N LYS A 314 -2.49 9.16 1.74
CA LYS A 314 -2.88 8.60 3.03
C LYS A 314 -3.54 9.67 3.89
N ILE A 315 -4.63 9.32 4.59
CA ILE A 315 -5.29 10.22 5.54
C ILE A 315 -4.35 10.53 6.72
N ILE A 316 -4.23 11.82 7.03
CA ILE A 316 -3.53 12.30 8.23
C ILE A 316 -4.58 12.39 9.35
N ARG A 317 -4.49 11.47 10.31
CA ARG A 317 -5.41 11.42 11.44
C ARG A 317 -5.08 12.53 12.44
N ARG A 318 -6.09 13.24 12.91
CA ARG A 318 -5.99 14.24 13.97
C ARG A 318 -6.76 13.74 15.18
N LYS A 319 -6.18 13.81 16.38
CA LYS A 319 -6.85 13.60 17.67
C LYS A 319 -7.56 14.88 18.12
N PHE A 320 -8.63 14.79 18.87
CA PHE A 320 -9.46 15.89 19.35
C PHE A 320 -9.49 15.97 20.88
#